data_db8bd09ee91910915a046afae51f35ce
#
_entry.id   db8bd09ee91910915a046afae51f35ce
#
_cell.length_a   1.000
_cell.length_b   1.000
_cell.length_c   1.000
_cell.angle_alpha   90.00
_cell.angle_beta   90.00
_cell.angle_gamma   90.00
#
_symmetry.space_group_name_H-M   'P 1'
#
loop_
_entity.id
_entity.type
_entity.pdbx_description
1 polymer ?
#
loop_
_entity_poly.entity_id
_entity_poly.type
_entity_poly.pdbx_seq_one_letter_code
_entity_poly.pdbx_strand_id
1 'polypeptide(L)'
;MQKILFVCLGNICRSPLGEGIMLHFIKEKNLHHSLQVDSAGTAGYHINEAPDHRTIANAKKNGVDISKLRARKFNTEDFDAFDKIYVMDTNNYKDVLALTKNTAHKNKVDYLLNVLQPHQNKHVPDPYYGNEEDFEEVFQLVYKACDKILEDIKP
;
A
#
# COMPACT_ATOMS: atom_id res chain seq x y z
N MET A 1 11.18 -4.31 14.87
CA MET A 1 9.92 -4.46 14.12
C MET A 1 9.77 -3.29 13.16
N GLN A 2 9.79 -3.55 11.88
CA GLN A 2 9.52 -2.54 10.85
C GLN A 2 8.02 -2.45 10.63
N LYS A 3 7.48 -1.23 10.63
CA LYS A 3 6.03 -0.99 10.43
C LYS A 3 5.82 -0.18 9.16
N ILE A 4 5.05 -0.72 8.23
CA ILE A 4 4.83 -0.15 6.90
C ILE A 4 3.35 0.09 6.65
N LEU A 5 3.02 1.29 6.14
CA LEU A 5 1.67 1.67 5.76
C LEU A 5 1.62 1.93 4.26
N PHE A 6 0.61 1.38 3.59
CA PHE A 6 0.32 1.67 2.19
C PHE A 6 -0.89 2.60 2.11
N VAL A 7 -0.80 3.65 1.29
CA VAL A 7 -1.84 4.67 1.20
C VAL A 7 -2.23 4.90 -0.26
N CYS A 8 -3.53 4.88 -0.54
CA CYS A 8 -4.08 5.34 -1.83
C CYS A 8 -5.28 6.26 -1.56
N LEU A 9 -6.10 6.53 -2.56
CA LEU A 9 -7.23 7.45 -2.39
C LEU A 9 -8.33 6.84 -1.51
N GLY A 10 -8.90 5.71 -1.95
CA GLY A 10 -10.09 5.11 -1.33
C GLY A 10 -9.85 3.92 -0.44
N ASN A 11 -8.64 3.39 -0.43
CA ASN A 11 -8.26 2.17 0.31
C ASN A 11 -9.11 0.95 -0.07
N ILE A 12 -9.44 0.84 -1.36
CA ILE A 12 -10.19 -0.33 -1.88
C ILE A 12 -9.51 -1.05 -3.05
N CYS A 13 -8.52 -0.45 -3.70
CA CYS A 13 -7.82 -1.07 -4.83
C CYS A 13 -6.33 -1.23 -4.58
N ARG A 14 -5.56 -0.14 -4.67
CA ARG A 14 -4.08 -0.20 -4.69
C ARG A 14 -3.47 -0.48 -3.33
N SER A 15 -3.85 0.26 -2.30
CA SER A 15 -3.25 0.09 -0.97
C SER A 15 -3.62 -1.24 -0.31
N PRO A 16 -4.85 -1.79 -0.47
CA PRO A 16 -5.13 -3.12 0.07
C PRO A 16 -4.27 -4.21 -0.57
N LEU A 17 -3.86 -4.05 -1.83
CA LEU A 17 -2.93 -4.99 -2.47
C LEU A 17 -1.58 -4.98 -1.78
N GLY A 18 -1.04 -3.78 -1.48
CA GLY A 18 0.21 -3.68 -0.75
C GLY A 18 0.15 -4.40 0.59
N GLU A 19 -0.90 -4.11 1.35
CA GLU A 19 -1.13 -4.77 2.64
C GLU A 19 -1.25 -6.29 2.48
N GLY A 20 -2.11 -6.74 1.57
CA GLY A 20 -2.38 -8.17 1.40
C GLY A 20 -1.19 -8.96 0.90
N ILE A 21 -0.44 -8.42 -0.05
CA ILE A 21 0.76 -9.07 -0.59
C ILE A 21 1.83 -9.19 0.51
N MET A 22 2.05 -8.13 1.29
CA MET A 22 3.01 -8.17 2.39
C MET A 22 2.57 -9.13 3.49
N LEU A 23 1.28 -9.19 3.82
CA LEU A 23 0.75 -10.16 4.79
C LEU A 23 1.00 -11.60 4.31
N HIS A 24 0.83 -11.82 3.01
CA HIS A 24 1.12 -13.12 2.39
C HIS A 24 2.60 -13.51 2.59
N PHE A 25 3.52 -12.58 2.33
CA PHE A 25 4.95 -12.81 2.53
C PHE A 25 5.29 -13.03 4.01
N ILE A 26 4.68 -12.25 4.90
CA ILE A 26 4.89 -12.39 6.35
C ILE A 26 4.53 -13.79 6.81
N LYS A 27 3.39 -14.30 6.33
CA LYS A 27 2.92 -15.65 6.67
C LYS A 27 3.84 -16.72 6.11
N GLU A 28 4.17 -16.64 4.80
CA GLU A 28 5.01 -17.64 4.15
C GLU A 28 6.41 -17.74 4.72
N LYS A 29 6.99 -16.60 5.11
CA LYS A 29 8.39 -16.52 5.54
C LYS A 29 8.56 -16.37 7.04
N ASN A 30 7.49 -16.50 7.82
CA ASN A 30 7.49 -16.39 9.28
C ASN A 30 8.10 -15.08 9.78
N LEU A 31 7.65 -13.95 9.22
CA LEU A 31 8.20 -12.62 9.54
C LEU A 31 7.36 -11.84 10.55
N HIS A 32 6.48 -12.49 11.30
CA HIS A 32 5.56 -11.85 12.25
C HIS A 32 6.26 -11.00 13.31
N HIS A 33 7.51 -11.32 13.65
CA HIS A 33 8.28 -10.59 14.65
C HIS A 33 9.13 -9.47 14.04
N SER A 34 9.23 -9.42 12.70
CA SER A 34 10.11 -8.48 12.00
C SER A 34 9.35 -7.41 11.25
N LEU A 35 8.10 -7.65 10.86
CA LEU A 35 7.36 -6.80 9.95
C LEU A 35 5.88 -6.75 10.28
N GLN A 36 5.34 -5.53 10.33
CA GLN A 36 3.92 -5.26 10.50
C GLN A 36 3.46 -4.33 9.40
N VAL A 37 2.30 -4.57 8.83
CA VAL A 37 1.76 -3.78 7.70
C VAL A 37 0.31 -3.43 7.91
N ASP A 38 -0.12 -2.34 7.28
CA ASP A 38 -1.50 -1.89 7.24
C ASP A 38 -1.72 -1.04 5.98
N SER A 39 -2.93 -0.62 5.73
CA SER A 39 -3.25 0.30 4.63
C SER A 39 -4.31 1.29 5.04
N ALA A 40 -4.38 2.43 4.32
CA ALA A 40 -5.33 3.50 4.59
C ALA A 40 -5.62 4.28 3.30
N GLY A 41 -6.71 5.04 3.31
CA GLY A 41 -7.06 5.94 2.23
C GLY A 41 -6.93 7.40 2.65
N THR A 42 -6.60 8.28 1.71
CA THR A 42 -6.58 9.72 1.98
C THR A 42 -8.01 10.27 2.08
N ALA A 43 -8.98 9.63 1.41
CA ALA A 43 -10.40 9.96 1.50
C ALA A 43 -11.15 8.89 2.29
N GLY A 44 -12.26 9.31 2.91
CA GLY A 44 -13.08 8.41 3.73
C GLY A 44 -14.32 7.88 3.03
N TYR A 45 -14.26 7.68 1.71
CA TYR A 45 -15.44 7.28 0.93
C TYR A 45 -15.92 5.86 1.22
N HIS A 46 -15.03 4.98 1.62
CA HIS A 46 -15.29 3.53 1.70
C HIS A 46 -14.98 2.94 3.07
N ILE A 47 -14.99 3.75 4.13
CA ILE A 47 -14.66 3.28 5.49
C ILE A 47 -15.46 2.02 5.84
N ASN A 48 -14.76 1.00 6.34
CA ASN A 48 -15.28 -0.32 6.74
C ASN A 48 -15.74 -1.20 5.57
N GLU A 49 -15.56 -0.77 4.32
CA GLU A 49 -15.88 -1.62 3.18
C GLU A 49 -14.74 -2.57 2.86
N ALA A 50 -15.08 -3.70 2.26
CA ALA A 50 -14.08 -4.62 1.71
C ALA A 50 -13.41 -3.97 0.49
N PRO A 51 -12.24 -4.47 0.05
CA PRO A 51 -11.66 -4.04 -1.21
C PRO A 51 -12.62 -4.24 -2.38
N ASP A 52 -12.40 -3.49 -3.47
CA ASP A 52 -13.16 -3.65 -4.70
C ASP A 52 -13.19 -5.13 -5.11
N HIS A 53 -14.38 -5.65 -5.49
CA HIS A 53 -14.53 -7.07 -5.79
C HIS A 53 -13.65 -7.55 -6.96
N ARG A 54 -13.33 -6.66 -7.91
CA ARG A 54 -12.44 -6.97 -9.03
C ARG A 54 -11.00 -7.11 -8.55
N THR A 55 -10.60 -6.29 -7.57
CA THR A 55 -9.28 -6.38 -6.94
C THR A 55 -9.17 -7.67 -6.15
N ILE A 56 -10.20 -8.03 -5.39
CA ILE A 56 -10.24 -9.29 -4.65
C ILE A 56 -10.10 -10.49 -5.59
N ALA A 57 -10.88 -10.49 -6.68
CA ALA A 57 -10.87 -11.59 -7.64
C ALA A 57 -9.49 -11.74 -8.33
N ASN A 58 -8.89 -10.61 -8.75
CA ASN A 58 -7.59 -10.63 -9.39
C ASN A 58 -6.49 -11.08 -8.43
N ALA A 59 -6.50 -10.59 -7.20
CA ALA A 59 -5.54 -11.01 -6.19
C ALA A 59 -5.64 -12.51 -5.91
N LYS A 60 -6.86 -13.03 -5.81
CA LYS A 60 -7.10 -14.45 -5.59
C LYS A 60 -6.53 -15.32 -6.71
N LYS A 61 -6.70 -14.89 -7.97
CA LYS A 61 -6.10 -15.57 -9.13
C LYS A 61 -4.57 -15.65 -8.99
N ASN A 62 -3.97 -14.67 -8.35
CA ASN A 62 -2.53 -14.61 -8.11
C ASN A 62 -2.10 -15.20 -6.76
N GLY A 63 -3.01 -15.88 -6.07
CA GLY A 63 -2.69 -16.59 -4.83
C GLY A 63 -2.75 -15.76 -3.55
N VAL A 64 -3.31 -14.56 -3.61
CA VAL A 64 -3.39 -13.66 -2.45
C VAL A 64 -4.85 -13.36 -2.11
N ASP A 65 -5.26 -13.58 -0.86
CA ASP A 65 -6.62 -13.28 -0.39
C ASP A 65 -6.63 -11.97 0.39
N ILE A 66 -7.32 -10.98 -0.15
CA ILE A 66 -7.50 -9.67 0.51
C ILE A 66 -8.95 -9.43 0.95
N SER A 67 -9.80 -10.44 0.87
CA SER A 67 -11.26 -10.29 1.10
C SER A 67 -11.62 -9.85 2.52
N LYS A 68 -10.77 -10.12 3.49
CA LYS A 68 -11.02 -9.78 4.90
C LYS A 68 -10.51 -8.41 5.31
N LEU A 69 -9.76 -7.74 4.44
CA LEU A 69 -9.29 -6.38 4.70
C LEU A 69 -10.46 -5.40 4.69
N ARG A 70 -10.32 -4.30 5.43
CA ARG A 70 -11.37 -3.27 5.52
C ARG A 70 -10.75 -1.90 5.38
N ALA A 71 -11.42 -1.05 4.61
CA ALA A 71 -10.94 0.31 4.36
C ALA A 71 -11.00 1.16 5.62
N ARG A 72 -10.00 2.00 5.81
CA ARG A 72 -9.98 3.04 6.82
C ARG A 72 -9.37 4.31 6.27
N LYS A 73 -9.59 5.42 6.94
CA LYS A 73 -9.00 6.70 6.55
C LYS A 73 -7.66 6.89 7.23
N PHE A 74 -6.69 7.46 6.51
CA PHE A 74 -5.41 7.90 7.07
C PHE A 74 -5.66 8.97 8.14
N ASN A 75 -4.94 8.89 9.25
CA ASN A 75 -4.98 9.90 10.30
C ASN A 75 -3.56 10.32 10.70
N THR A 76 -3.44 11.45 11.40
CA THR A 76 -2.13 12.01 11.76
C THR A 76 -1.31 11.14 12.69
N GLU A 77 -1.97 10.26 13.46
CA GLU A 77 -1.28 9.31 14.34
C GLU A 77 -0.48 8.28 13.55
N ASP A 78 -0.84 8.04 12.29
CA ASP A 78 -0.13 7.11 11.42
C ASP A 78 1.32 7.52 11.17
N PHE A 79 1.62 8.82 11.20
CA PHE A 79 2.99 9.29 11.05
C PHE A 79 3.92 8.79 12.16
N ASP A 80 3.40 8.63 13.36
CA ASP A 80 4.20 8.13 14.49
C ASP A 80 4.14 6.60 14.58
N ALA A 81 3.03 6.01 14.17
CA ALA A 81 2.81 4.56 14.27
C ALA A 81 3.65 3.76 13.26
N PHE A 82 3.96 4.33 12.10
CA PHE A 82 4.64 3.60 11.02
C PHE A 82 6.02 4.19 10.74
N ASP A 83 6.95 3.31 10.34
CA ASP A 83 8.31 3.71 9.98
C ASP A 83 8.40 4.17 8.53
N LYS A 84 7.59 3.58 7.65
CA LYS A 84 7.51 3.92 6.22
C LYS A 84 6.06 4.04 5.80
N ILE A 85 5.77 5.06 5.00
CA ILE A 85 4.44 5.33 4.45
C ILE A 85 4.59 5.42 2.94
N TYR A 86 4.09 4.41 2.23
CA TYR A 86 4.18 4.35 0.77
C TYR A 86 2.87 4.78 0.13
N VAL A 87 2.95 5.79 -0.73
CA VAL A 87 1.81 6.30 -1.50
C VAL A 87 1.89 5.83 -2.94
N MET A 88 0.76 5.85 -3.65
CA MET A 88 0.65 5.28 -4.98
C MET A 88 0.87 6.29 -6.10
N ASP A 89 0.56 7.55 -5.85
CA ASP A 89 0.65 8.61 -6.86
C ASP A 89 0.89 9.98 -6.21
N THR A 90 1.05 11.01 -7.05
CA THR A 90 1.33 12.37 -6.60
C THR A 90 0.18 12.96 -5.78
N ASN A 91 -1.07 12.64 -6.13
CA ASN A 91 -2.22 13.15 -5.35
C ASN A 91 -2.20 12.60 -3.93
N ASN A 92 -1.94 11.31 -3.78
CA ASN A 92 -1.80 10.70 -2.45
C ASN A 92 -0.64 11.34 -1.67
N TYR A 93 0.48 11.56 -2.36
CA TYR A 93 1.67 12.17 -1.77
C TYR A 93 1.36 13.56 -1.20
N LYS A 94 0.73 14.41 -2.01
CA LYS A 94 0.35 15.76 -1.61
C LYS A 94 -0.65 15.75 -0.46
N ASP A 95 -1.65 14.87 -0.53
CA ASP A 95 -2.69 14.79 0.49
C ASP A 95 -2.12 14.38 1.85
N VAL A 96 -1.21 13.41 1.86
CA VAL A 96 -0.57 12.96 3.10
C VAL A 96 0.34 14.04 3.67
N LEU A 97 1.20 14.65 2.84
CA LEU A 97 2.11 15.70 3.31
C LEU A 97 1.37 16.93 3.85
N ALA A 98 0.19 17.24 3.32
CA ALA A 98 -0.62 18.36 3.78
C ALA A 98 -1.10 18.19 5.23
N LEU A 99 -1.08 16.98 5.77
CA LEU A 99 -1.54 16.68 7.13
C LEU A 99 -0.47 16.88 8.21
N THR A 100 0.74 17.24 7.83
CA THR A 100 1.83 17.44 8.78
C THR A 100 2.76 18.59 8.36
N LYS A 101 3.37 19.23 9.35
CA LYS A 101 4.45 20.21 9.16
C LYS A 101 5.79 19.66 9.65
N ASN A 102 5.80 18.49 10.24
CA ASN A 102 6.97 17.86 10.85
C ASN A 102 7.83 17.23 9.75
N THR A 103 9.10 17.65 9.65
CA THR A 103 10.04 17.14 8.65
C THR A 103 10.31 15.66 8.82
N ALA A 104 10.40 15.18 10.06
CA ALA A 104 10.60 13.74 10.34
C ALA A 104 9.42 12.90 9.83
N HIS A 105 8.18 13.41 9.95
CA HIS A 105 7.00 12.75 9.40
C HIS A 105 7.07 12.71 7.87
N LYS A 106 7.40 13.84 7.24
CA LYS A 106 7.48 13.93 5.78
C LYS A 106 8.52 12.98 5.20
N ASN A 107 9.63 12.79 5.91
CA ASN A 107 10.71 11.91 5.48
C ASN A 107 10.32 10.42 5.48
N LYS A 108 9.25 10.05 6.16
CA LYS A 108 8.73 8.68 6.14
C LYS A 108 7.91 8.38 4.90
N VAL A 109 7.45 9.40 4.17
CA VAL A 109 6.53 9.26 3.03
C VAL A 109 7.32 9.17 1.73
N ASP A 110 7.04 8.16 0.93
CA ASP A 110 7.65 8.01 -0.39
C ASP A 110 6.65 7.34 -1.34
N TYR A 111 6.90 7.46 -2.64
CA TYR A 111 6.14 6.72 -3.65
C TYR A 111 6.53 5.25 -3.59
N LEU A 112 5.54 4.38 -3.66
CA LEU A 112 5.81 2.93 -3.61
C LEU A 112 6.81 2.51 -4.69
N LEU A 113 6.63 2.98 -5.93
CA LEU A 113 7.47 2.56 -7.03
C LEU A 113 8.90 3.12 -6.97
N ASN A 114 9.19 4.04 -6.05
CA ASN A 114 10.57 4.48 -5.81
C ASN A 114 11.45 3.38 -5.23
N VAL A 115 10.87 2.32 -4.65
CA VAL A 115 11.66 1.17 -4.20
C VAL A 115 12.26 0.41 -5.39
N LEU A 116 11.61 0.49 -6.56
CA LEU A 116 12.10 -0.15 -7.80
C LEU A 116 12.99 0.78 -8.61
N GLN A 117 12.62 2.05 -8.70
CA GLN A 117 13.32 3.06 -9.48
C GLN A 117 13.41 4.36 -8.66
N PRO A 118 14.44 4.49 -7.79
CA PRO A 118 14.54 5.61 -6.86
C PRO A 118 14.45 6.97 -7.53
N HIS A 119 13.75 7.89 -6.87
CA HIS A 119 13.61 9.31 -7.24
C HIS A 119 12.84 9.58 -8.54
N GLN A 120 12.26 8.56 -9.17
CA GLN A 120 11.50 8.76 -10.41
C GLN A 120 10.04 9.13 -10.17
N ASN A 121 9.53 8.90 -8.96
CA ASN A 121 8.16 9.23 -8.56
C ASN A 121 7.10 8.68 -9.51
N LYS A 122 7.29 7.44 -9.98
CA LYS A 122 6.33 6.78 -10.85
C LYS A 122 5.08 6.41 -10.09
N HIS A 123 3.96 6.43 -10.80
CA HIS A 123 2.65 6.14 -10.20
C HIS A 123 2.26 4.69 -10.40
N VAL A 124 1.62 4.12 -9.38
CA VAL A 124 0.81 2.92 -9.57
C VAL A 124 -0.54 3.42 -10.14
N PRO A 125 -0.93 3.00 -11.36
CA PRO A 125 -2.18 3.47 -11.95
C PRO A 125 -3.38 3.10 -11.09
N ASP A 126 -4.44 3.93 -11.12
CA ASP A 126 -5.70 3.61 -10.47
C ASP A 126 -6.56 2.79 -11.44
N PRO A 127 -6.85 1.50 -11.15
CA PRO A 127 -7.55 0.66 -12.09
C PRO A 127 -9.08 0.78 -12.03
N TYR A 128 -9.61 1.64 -11.18
CA TYR A 128 -11.04 1.69 -10.84
C TYR A 128 -11.96 1.77 -12.05
N TYR A 129 -11.58 2.58 -13.07
CA TYR A 129 -12.35 2.74 -14.30
C TYR A 129 -11.81 1.90 -15.45
N GLY A 130 -10.88 1.00 -15.17
CA GLY A 130 -10.24 0.17 -16.16
C GLY A 130 -10.88 -1.21 -16.32
N ASN A 131 -10.21 -2.07 -17.07
CA ASN A 131 -10.61 -3.45 -17.33
C ASN A 131 -9.77 -4.44 -16.49
N GLU A 132 -9.99 -5.74 -16.70
CA GLU A 132 -9.29 -6.79 -15.97
C GLU A 132 -7.76 -6.71 -16.16
N GLU A 133 -7.28 -6.33 -17.34
CA GLU A 133 -5.85 -6.19 -17.60
C GLU A 133 -5.24 -5.07 -16.75
N ASP A 134 -5.98 -4.00 -16.51
CA ASP A 134 -5.53 -2.90 -15.66
C ASP A 134 -5.36 -3.34 -14.21
N PHE A 135 -6.29 -4.17 -13.71
CA PHE A 135 -6.17 -4.74 -12.36
C PHE A 135 -4.97 -5.68 -12.26
N GLU A 136 -4.73 -6.48 -13.28
CA GLU A 136 -3.58 -7.39 -13.32
C GLU A 136 -2.25 -6.59 -13.33
N GLU A 137 -2.17 -5.53 -14.14
CA GLU A 137 -1.00 -4.66 -14.18
C GLU A 137 -0.69 -4.07 -12.79
N VAL A 138 -1.71 -3.56 -12.12
CA VAL A 138 -1.55 -2.99 -10.78
C VAL A 138 -1.07 -4.04 -9.80
N PHE A 139 -1.64 -5.25 -9.83
CA PHE A 139 -1.19 -6.34 -8.98
C PHE A 139 0.30 -6.62 -9.18
N GLN A 140 0.73 -6.75 -10.43
CA GLN A 140 2.14 -7.07 -10.72
C GLN A 140 3.09 -5.96 -10.28
N LEU A 141 2.72 -4.69 -10.48
CA LEU A 141 3.53 -3.55 -10.03
C LEU A 141 3.68 -3.55 -8.50
N VAL A 142 2.57 -3.71 -7.80
CA VAL A 142 2.58 -3.71 -6.33
C VAL A 142 3.33 -4.93 -5.79
N TYR A 143 3.14 -6.09 -6.42
CA TYR A 143 3.86 -7.31 -6.04
C TYR A 143 5.38 -7.13 -6.14
N LYS A 144 5.86 -6.61 -7.26
CA LYS A 144 7.30 -6.35 -7.47
C LYS A 144 7.85 -5.38 -6.43
N ALA A 145 7.09 -4.31 -6.14
CA ALA A 145 7.50 -3.33 -5.14
C ALA A 145 7.57 -3.95 -3.74
N CYS A 146 6.58 -4.74 -3.37
CA CYS A 146 6.55 -5.43 -2.08
C CYS A 146 7.70 -6.44 -1.94
N ASP A 147 7.98 -7.18 -3.01
CA ASP A 147 9.11 -8.11 -3.03
C ASP A 147 10.44 -7.38 -2.81
N LYS A 148 10.61 -6.22 -3.44
CA LYS A 148 11.80 -5.38 -3.25
C LYS A 148 11.90 -4.83 -1.83
N ILE A 149 10.80 -4.37 -1.25
CA ILE A 149 10.77 -3.92 0.15
C ILE A 149 11.24 -5.04 1.07
N LEU A 150 10.72 -6.24 0.85
CA LEU A 150 11.07 -7.40 1.66
C LEU A 150 12.55 -7.73 1.56
N GLU A 151 13.11 -7.66 0.36
CA GLU A 151 14.52 -7.90 0.07
C GLU A 151 15.41 -6.91 0.84
N ASP A 152 15.02 -5.63 0.88
CA ASP A 152 15.76 -4.56 1.54
C ASP A 152 15.68 -4.64 3.08
N ILE A 153 14.64 -5.27 3.62
CA ILE A 153 14.44 -5.41 5.07
C ILE A 153 15.20 -6.61 5.64
N LYS A 154 15.46 -7.62 4.84
CA LYS A 154 16.15 -8.83 5.31
C LYS A 154 17.52 -8.48 5.87
N PRO A 155 17.83 -8.97 7.08
CA PRO A 155 19.14 -8.79 7.66
C PRO A 155 20.23 -9.54 6.87
#